data_07cd1d53fb4de98d33ebfa32923a782f
#
_entry.id   07cd1d53fb4de98d33ebfa32923a782f
#
_cell.length_a   1.000
_cell.length_b   1.000
_cell.length_c   1.000
_cell.angle_alpha   90.00
_cell.angle_beta   90.00
_cell.angle_gamma   90.00
#
_symmetry.space_group_name_H-M   'P 1'
#
loop_
_entity.id
_entity.type
_entity.pdbx_description
1 polymer ?
#
loop_
_entity_poly.entity_id
_entity_poly.type
_entity_poly.pdbx_seq_one_letter_code
_entity_poly.pdbx_strand_id
1 'polypeptide(L)'
;MEDIILDVFNFIFTVILLGIFITWISLMSTMYKSFTKAPFLDIFEKKETDMPKVSVILPARNEEDFITKCLETLCRQNYKNFEIIAINDSSEDKTGEIIEKFAKNDSRVIHVSAREKPKNWMGKNWACMEGFKKATGDLLLFTDADTKFEKNVMELTVSHLLSESLDALTVIPRLRCIDKITKITLPMLSTFLHSRYSALNVNNPKKEVGYFFGSFFMITREIYEGIGTHEIVKQEIVEDGALGKITKESGGVLKMVRGEHLIEALYSRSAKEMW
;
A
#
# COMPACT_ATOMS: atom_id res chain seq x y z
N MET A 1 -19.77 4.48 55.93
CA MET A 1 -18.60 5.02 55.21
C MET A 1 -18.19 4.07 54.08
N GLU A 2 -18.10 2.76 54.34
CA GLU A 2 -17.75 1.75 53.32
C GLU A 2 -18.76 1.69 52.19
N ASP A 3 -20.07 1.73 52.48
CA ASP A 3 -21.13 1.70 51.45
C ASP A 3 -21.04 2.91 50.49
N ILE A 4 -20.75 4.10 51.01
CA ILE A 4 -20.61 5.31 50.21
C ILE A 4 -19.40 5.20 49.30
N ILE A 5 -18.30 4.64 49.76
CA ILE A 5 -17.08 4.43 48.96
C ILE A 5 -17.38 3.42 47.84
N LEU A 6 -18.09 2.35 48.13
CA LEU A 6 -18.49 1.33 47.16
C LEU A 6 -19.42 1.91 46.10
N ASP A 7 -20.39 2.74 46.48
CA ASP A 7 -21.31 3.40 45.54
C ASP A 7 -20.60 4.36 44.64
N VAL A 8 -19.66 5.17 45.14
CA VAL A 8 -18.82 6.06 44.36
C VAL A 8 -17.95 5.27 43.39
N PHE A 9 -17.33 4.16 43.83
CA PHE A 9 -16.54 3.30 42.98
C PHE A 9 -17.37 2.70 41.84
N ASN A 10 -18.54 2.13 42.17
CA ASN A 10 -19.46 1.55 41.18
C ASN A 10 -19.95 2.59 40.19
N PHE A 11 -20.23 3.82 40.60
CA PHE A 11 -20.60 4.92 39.71
C PHE A 11 -19.47 5.25 38.73
N ILE A 12 -18.23 5.47 39.24
CA ILE A 12 -17.08 5.76 38.41
C ILE A 12 -16.82 4.63 37.42
N PHE A 13 -16.86 3.38 37.87
CA PHE A 13 -16.66 2.21 37.03
C PHE A 13 -17.73 2.10 35.94
N THR A 14 -18.99 2.36 36.27
CA THR A 14 -20.09 2.39 35.30
C THR A 14 -19.89 3.47 34.23
N VAL A 15 -19.47 4.67 34.63
CA VAL A 15 -19.17 5.77 33.70
C VAL A 15 -18.02 5.40 32.75
N ILE A 16 -16.96 4.77 33.28
CA ILE A 16 -15.83 4.29 32.46
C ILE A 16 -16.30 3.24 31.45
N LEU A 17 -17.06 2.24 31.88
CA LEU A 17 -17.59 1.20 31.00
C LEU A 17 -18.49 1.77 29.91
N LEU A 18 -19.35 2.71 30.27
CA LEU A 18 -20.21 3.40 29.30
C LEU A 18 -19.40 4.18 28.27
N GLY A 19 -18.35 4.88 28.71
CA GLY A 19 -17.41 5.58 27.83
C GLY A 19 -16.69 4.65 26.83
N ILE A 20 -16.21 3.50 27.34
CA ILE A 20 -15.60 2.47 26.48
C ILE A 20 -16.62 1.94 25.47
N PHE A 21 -17.85 1.65 25.90
CA PHE A 21 -18.90 1.14 25.02
C PHE A 21 -19.28 2.12 23.91
N ILE A 22 -19.45 3.39 24.25
CA ILE A 22 -19.71 4.47 23.26
C ILE A 22 -18.56 4.60 22.27
N THR A 23 -17.32 4.53 22.74
CA THR A 23 -16.12 4.59 21.89
C THR A 23 -16.11 3.42 20.89
N TRP A 24 -16.38 2.20 21.35
CA TRP A 24 -16.46 1.03 20.47
C TRP A 24 -17.59 1.14 19.43
N ILE A 25 -18.78 1.58 19.81
CA ILE A 25 -19.89 1.81 18.87
C ILE A 25 -19.49 2.85 17.82
N SER A 26 -18.87 3.96 18.23
CA SER A 26 -18.40 5.01 17.31
C SER A 26 -17.37 4.46 16.32
N LEU A 27 -16.42 3.67 16.81
CA LEU A 27 -15.36 3.02 16.01
C LEU A 27 -15.96 2.04 14.99
N MET A 28 -16.85 1.15 15.44
CA MET A 28 -17.55 0.20 14.57
C MET A 28 -18.41 0.89 13.51
N SER A 29 -19.12 1.96 13.89
CA SER A 29 -19.91 2.78 12.95
C SER A 29 -19.01 3.44 11.88
N THR A 30 -17.85 3.97 12.30
CA THR A 30 -16.88 4.59 11.37
C THR A 30 -16.30 3.54 10.42
N MET A 31 -15.93 2.38 10.92
CA MET A 31 -15.46 1.28 10.08
C MET A 31 -16.53 0.82 9.09
N TYR A 32 -17.75 0.58 9.55
CA TYR A 32 -18.87 0.18 8.68
C TYR A 32 -19.13 1.21 7.58
N LYS A 33 -19.17 2.49 7.94
CA LYS A 33 -19.32 3.58 6.95
C LYS A 33 -18.16 3.64 5.97
N SER A 34 -16.93 3.43 6.45
CA SER A 34 -15.75 3.42 5.60
C SER A 34 -15.80 2.28 4.58
N PHE A 35 -16.13 1.06 5.03
CA PHE A 35 -16.26 -0.08 4.12
C PHE A 35 -17.41 0.06 3.12
N THR A 36 -18.57 0.57 3.55
CA THR A 36 -19.76 0.68 2.68
C THR A 36 -19.69 1.84 1.70
N LYS A 37 -18.99 2.92 2.03
CA LYS A 37 -18.91 4.14 1.22
C LYS A 37 -17.60 4.29 0.43
N ALA A 38 -16.57 3.47 0.72
CA ALA A 38 -15.36 3.48 -0.06
C ALA A 38 -15.64 2.95 -1.48
N PRO A 39 -15.26 3.68 -2.53
CA PRO A 39 -15.47 3.23 -3.90
C PRO A 39 -14.61 2.02 -4.20
N PHE A 40 -15.09 1.12 -5.05
CA PHE A 40 -14.27 0.06 -5.63
C PHE A 40 -13.50 0.58 -6.85
N LEU A 41 -12.36 -0.04 -7.14
CA LEU A 41 -11.52 0.34 -8.28
C LEU A 41 -12.24 0.11 -9.62
N ASP A 42 -13.05 -0.94 -9.72
CA ASP A 42 -13.74 -1.40 -10.94
C ASP A 42 -15.12 -0.77 -11.18
N ILE A 43 -15.56 0.16 -10.32
CA ILE A 43 -16.78 0.96 -10.58
C ILE A 43 -16.57 1.99 -11.72
N PHE A 44 -15.31 2.33 -11.97
CA PHE A 44 -14.98 3.31 -13.01
C PHE A 44 -14.93 2.63 -14.38
N GLU A 45 -15.78 3.11 -15.30
CA GLU A 45 -15.75 2.66 -16.68
C GLU A 45 -14.39 3.01 -17.31
N LYS A 46 -13.86 2.03 -18.05
CA LYS A 46 -12.69 2.24 -18.87
C LYS A 46 -12.95 3.39 -19.84
N LYS A 47 -12.24 4.50 -19.71
CA LYS A 47 -12.18 5.51 -20.76
C LYS A 47 -10.98 5.20 -21.67
N GLU A 48 -11.19 5.30 -22.98
CA GLU A 48 -10.07 5.42 -23.92
C GLU A 48 -9.38 6.75 -23.65
N THR A 49 -8.26 6.67 -22.97
CA THR A 49 -7.42 7.82 -22.62
C THR A 49 -6.04 7.62 -23.24
N ASP A 50 -5.29 8.68 -23.35
CA ASP A 50 -3.85 8.57 -23.55
C ASP A 50 -3.30 7.52 -22.59
N MET A 51 -2.40 6.68 -23.09
CA MET A 51 -1.81 5.60 -22.29
C MET A 51 -0.42 6.04 -21.79
N PRO A 52 -0.34 6.82 -20.68
CA PRO A 52 0.94 7.23 -20.13
C PRO A 52 1.78 6.01 -19.75
N LYS A 53 3.10 6.13 -19.86
CA LYS A 53 3.97 5.02 -19.47
C LYS A 53 3.94 4.83 -17.96
N VAL A 54 3.73 3.57 -17.52
CA VAL A 54 3.78 3.17 -16.12
C VAL A 54 5.12 2.47 -15.83
N SER A 55 5.87 2.96 -14.85
CA SER A 55 7.01 2.23 -14.29
C SER A 55 6.60 1.54 -13.01
N VAL A 56 6.58 0.21 -13.01
CA VAL A 56 6.36 -0.60 -11.81
C VAL A 56 7.67 -0.75 -11.07
N ILE A 57 7.73 -0.27 -9.83
CA ILE A 57 8.91 -0.36 -8.96
C ILE A 57 8.65 -1.47 -7.96
N LEU A 58 9.41 -2.56 -8.08
CA LEU A 58 9.22 -3.82 -7.37
C LEU A 58 10.49 -4.15 -6.56
N PRO A 59 10.65 -3.63 -5.33
CA PRO A 59 11.74 -4.04 -4.45
C PRO A 59 11.53 -5.47 -3.96
N ALA A 60 12.60 -6.28 -3.95
CA ALA A 60 12.55 -7.66 -3.50
C ALA A 60 13.83 -8.02 -2.71
N ARG A 61 13.64 -8.63 -1.54
CA ARG A 61 14.70 -9.19 -0.72
C ARG A 61 14.25 -10.48 -0.06
N ASN A 62 14.87 -11.60 -0.44
CA ASN A 62 14.54 -12.95 0.06
C ASN A 62 13.07 -13.29 -0.16
N GLU A 63 12.63 -13.17 -1.43
CA GLU A 63 11.23 -13.33 -1.88
C GLU A 63 11.04 -14.53 -2.81
N GLU A 64 11.94 -15.55 -2.78
CA GLU A 64 11.90 -16.68 -3.72
C GLU A 64 10.56 -17.41 -3.77
N ASP A 65 9.82 -17.46 -2.65
CA ASP A 65 8.52 -18.12 -2.54
C ASP A 65 7.37 -17.34 -3.22
N PHE A 66 7.51 -16.02 -3.40
CA PHE A 66 6.42 -15.15 -3.82
C PHE A 66 6.68 -14.41 -5.12
N ILE A 67 7.92 -13.98 -5.37
CA ILE A 67 8.29 -13.09 -6.49
C ILE A 67 7.88 -13.66 -7.87
N THR A 68 7.96 -14.98 -8.06
CA THR A 68 7.53 -15.62 -9.32
C THR A 68 6.09 -15.29 -9.63
N LYS A 69 5.19 -15.44 -8.64
CA LYS A 69 3.76 -15.19 -8.84
C LYS A 69 3.44 -13.72 -9.02
N CYS A 70 4.12 -12.86 -8.32
CA CYS A 70 4.03 -11.40 -8.49
C CYS A 70 4.39 -11.01 -9.94
N LEU A 71 5.57 -11.39 -10.42
CA LEU A 71 6.01 -11.09 -11.79
C LEU A 71 5.10 -11.67 -12.85
N GLU A 72 4.63 -12.94 -12.70
CA GLU A 72 3.67 -13.53 -13.62
C GLU A 72 2.39 -12.69 -13.76
N THR A 73 1.83 -12.21 -12.65
CA THR A 73 0.59 -11.43 -12.67
C THR A 73 0.80 -10.02 -13.20
N LEU A 74 1.95 -9.42 -12.97
CA LEU A 74 2.35 -8.13 -13.54
C LEU A 74 2.57 -8.25 -15.07
N CYS A 75 3.29 -9.25 -15.54
CA CYS A 75 3.52 -9.46 -16.98
C CYS A 75 2.22 -9.74 -17.76
N ARG A 76 1.17 -10.24 -17.07
CA ARG A 76 -0.16 -10.54 -17.68
C ARG A 76 -1.13 -9.35 -17.67
N GLN A 77 -0.71 -8.16 -17.23
CA GLN A 77 -1.59 -6.99 -17.24
C GLN A 77 -2.08 -6.64 -18.67
N ASN A 78 -3.33 -6.25 -18.76
CA ASN A 78 -3.94 -5.83 -20.05
C ASN A 78 -3.38 -4.49 -20.54
N TYR A 79 -2.96 -3.62 -19.63
CA TYR A 79 -2.29 -2.36 -19.95
C TYR A 79 -1.01 -2.65 -20.74
N LYS A 80 -0.70 -1.87 -21.77
CA LYS A 80 0.40 -2.21 -22.71
C LYS A 80 1.64 -1.34 -22.52
N ASN A 81 1.47 -0.08 -22.12
CA ASN A 81 2.57 0.87 -22.03
C ASN A 81 3.17 0.90 -20.62
N PHE A 82 3.91 -0.17 -20.25
CA PHE A 82 4.55 -0.25 -18.94
C PHE A 82 5.90 -0.97 -18.99
N GLU A 83 6.69 -0.75 -17.96
CA GLU A 83 7.91 -1.48 -17.63
C GLU A 83 7.87 -1.94 -16.18
N ILE A 84 8.59 -3.00 -15.84
CA ILE A 84 8.72 -3.55 -14.49
C ILE A 84 10.19 -3.47 -14.09
N ILE A 85 10.50 -2.63 -13.12
CA ILE A 85 11.82 -2.50 -12.57
C ILE A 85 11.84 -3.35 -11.31
N ALA A 86 12.38 -4.57 -11.42
CA ALA A 86 12.49 -5.51 -10.33
C ALA A 86 13.87 -5.38 -9.68
N ILE A 87 13.88 -4.93 -8.44
CA ILE A 87 15.09 -4.60 -7.70
C ILE A 87 15.44 -5.74 -6.74
N ASN A 88 16.57 -6.40 -6.98
CA ASN A 88 17.15 -7.34 -6.03
C ASN A 88 17.97 -6.58 -4.98
N ASP A 89 17.46 -6.46 -3.76
CA ASP A 89 18.13 -5.81 -2.63
C ASP A 89 19.00 -6.81 -1.86
N SER A 90 20.06 -7.29 -2.50
CA SER A 90 21.05 -8.19 -1.89
C SER A 90 20.42 -9.45 -1.29
N SER A 91 19.55 -10.14 -2.05
CA SER A 91 18.97 -11.41 -1.62
C SER A 91 20.01 -12.52 -1.55
N GLU A 92 19.87 -13.40 -0.55
CA GLU A 92 20.72 -14.57 -0.32
C GLU A 92 20.08 -15.88 -0.84
N ASP A 93 18.80 -15.81 -1.25
CA ASP A 93 18.01 -16.89 -1.83
C ASP A 93 17.96 -16.79 -3.37
N LYS A 94 17.05 -17.50 -4.00
CA LYS A 94 16.88 -17.52 -5.46
C LYS A 94 16.16 -16.31 -6.05
N THR A 95 15.85 -15.30 -5.26
CA THR A 95 15.10 -14.11 -5.73
C THR A 95 15.79 -13.46 -6.94
N GLY A 96 17.11 -13.23 -6.86
CA GLY A 96 17.87 -12.62 -7.95
C GLY A 96 17.86 -13.43 -9.25
N GLU A 97 18.00 -14.76 -9.15
CA GLU A 97 17.97 -15.68 -10.30
C GLU A 97 16.58 -15.67 -10.97
N ILE A 98 15.52 -15.63 -10.17
CA ILE A 98 14.13 -15.58 -10.67
C ILE A 98 13.90 -14.27 -11.44
N ILE A 99 14.29 -13.12 -10.87
CA ILE A 99 14.17 -11.82 -11.55
C ILE A 99 14.93 -11.81 -12.86
N GLU A 100 16.17 -12.30 -12.87
CA GLU A 100 17.01 -12.39 -14.08
C GLU A 100 16.35 -13.24 -15.16
N LYS A 101 15.76 -14.39 -14.79
CA LYS A 101 15.01 -15.25 -15.71
C LYS A 101 13.83 -14.52 -16.35
N PHE A 102 13.06 -13.75 -15.59
CA PHE A 102 11.96 -12.96 -16.14
C PHE A 102 12.48 -11.87 -17.09
N ALA A 103 13.54 -11.17 -16.72
CA ALA A 103 14.14 -10.13 -17.56
C ALA A 103 14.69 -10.67 -18.91
N LYS A 104 15.16 -11.93 -18.95
CA LYS A 104 15.58 -12.59 -20.19
C LYS A 104 14.39 -12.97 -21.09
N ASN A 105 13.22 -13.22 -20.54
CA ASN A 105 12.04 -13.71 -21.24
C ASN A 105 11.02 -12.63 -21.62
N ASP A 106 11.03 -11.49 -20.94
CA ASP A 106 10.10 -10.36 -21.17
C ASP A 106 10.89 -9.04 -21.13
N SER A 107 10.99 -8.39 -22.27
CA SER A 107 11.75 -7.14 -22.43
C SER A 107 11.22 -5.98 -21.59
N ARG A 108 10.01 -6.08 -21.04
CA ARG A 108 9.45 -5.09 -20.13
C ARG A 108 10.00 -5.21 -18.72
N VAL A 109 10.62 -6.36 -18.37
CA VAL A 109 11.20 -6.60 -17.05
C VAL A 109 12.66 -6.17 -17.05
N ILE A 110 13.00 -5.25 -16.19
CA ILE A 110 14.35 -4.72 -16.00
C ILE A 110 14.87 -5.20 -14.65
N HIS A 111 15.90 -6.04 -14.67
CA HIS A 111 16.57 -6.48 -13.45
C HIS A 111 17.54 -5.41 -12.97
N VAL A 112 17.40 -4.98 -11.73
CA VAL A 112 18.29 -4.04 -11.05
C VAL A 112 18.85 -4.69 -9.79
N SER A 113 20.17 -4.76 -9.66
CA SER A 113 20.82 -5.06 -8.38
C SER A 113 21.00 -3.76 -7.62
N ALA A 114 20.43 -3.67 -6.43
CA ALA A 114 20.59 -2.48 -5.60
C ALA A 114 22.06 -2.29 -5.23
N ARG A 115 22.53 -1.04 -5.28
CA ARG A 115 23.86 -0.70 -4.78
C ARG A 115 23.90 -0.84 -3.26
N GLU A 116 25.10 -0.89 -2.70
CA GLU A 116 25.28 -0.92 -1.25
C GLU A 116 24.47 0.19 -0.58
N LYS A 117 23.67 -0.22 0.42
CA LYS A 117 22.74 0.67 1.11
C LYS A 117 23.48 1.64 2.03
N PRO A 118 23.31 2.96 1.89
CA PRO A 118 23.87 3.93 2.82
C PRO A 118 23.37 3.71 4.25
N LYS A 119 24.21 4.04 5.24
CA LYS A 119 23.90 3.80 6.68
C LYS A 119 22.61 4.46 7.18
N ASN A 120 22.20 5.56 6.56
CA ASN A 120 21.03 6.33 6.96
C ASN A 120 19.76 6.01 6.14
N TRP A 121 19.71 4.85 5.48
CA TRP A 121 18.56 4.38 4.72
C TRP A 121 17.99 3.08 5.29
N MET A 122 16.66 2.93 5.25
CA MET A 122 16.02 1.63 5.37
C MET A 122 16.17 0.84 4.06
N GLY A 123 16.18 -0.51 4.15
CA GLY A 123 16.45 -1.36 2.97
C GLY A 123 15.44 -1.15 1.86
N LYS A 124 14.16 -1.28 2.15
CA LYS A 124 13.07 -1.11 1.18
C LYS A 124 13.09 0.26 0.52
N ASN A 125 13.27 1.33 1.33
CA ASN A 125 13.29 2.71 0.84
C ASN A 125 14.45 2.94 -0.13
N TRP A 126 15.62 2.35 0.17
CA TRP A 126 16.77 2.40 -0.72
C TRP A 126 16.52 1.65 -2.02
N ALA A 127 15.96 0.44 -1.96
CA ALA A 127 15.62 -0.33 -3.14
C ALA A 127 14.59 0.40 -4.02
N CYS A 128 13.54 0.99 -3.43
CA CYS A 128 12.59 1.84 -4.16
C CYS A 128 13.27 3.02 -4.85
N MET A 129 14.21 3.69 -4.18
CA MET A 129 14.98 4.80 -4.77
C MET A 129 15.89 4.35 -5.92
N GLU A 130 16.54 3.19 -5.80
CA GLU A 130 17.35 2.62 -6.88
C GLU A 130 16.49 2.24 -8.10
N GLY A 131 15.28 1.71 -7.85
CA GLY A 131 14.29 1.45 -8.90
C GLY A 131 13.80 2.72 -9.58
N PHE A 132 13.45 3.74 -8.80
CA PHE A 132 13.02 5.03 -9.34
C PHE A 132 14.05 5.66 -10.28
N LYS A 133 15.34 5.58 -9.98
CA LYS A 133 16.42 6.08 -10.87
C LYS A 133 16.45 5.41 -12.25
N LYS A 134 15.83 4.25 -12.40
CA LYS A 134 15.71 3.52 -13.68
C LYS A 134 14.35 3.72 -14.35
N ALA A 135 13.37 4.22 -13.59
CA ALA A 135 12.01 4.43 -14.06
C ALA A 135 11.96 5.53 -15.12
N THR A 136 11.24 5.28 -16.22
CA THR A 136 11.09 6.23 -17.32
C THR A 136 9.63 6.64 -17.57
N GLY A 137 8.67 6.04 -16.84
CA GLY A 137 7.25 6.32 -16.98
C GLY A 137 6.80 7.60 -16.28
N ASP A 138 5.71 8.16 -16.77
CA ASP A 138 5.04 9.33 -16.19
C ASP A 138 4.27 8.98 -14.91
N LEU A 139 3.86 7.72 -14.81
CA LEU A 139 3.21 7.15 -13.64
C LEU A 139 4.15 6.13 -12.98
N LEU A 140 4.24 6.19 -11.67
CA LEU A 140 5.05 5.28 -10.86
C LEU A 140 4.11 4.40 -10.02
N LEU A 141 4.19 3.08 -10.23
CA LEU A 141 3.47 2.09 -9.44
C LEU A 141 4.45 1.40 -8.49
N PHE A 142 4.27 1.59 -7.21
CA PHE A 142 5.01 0.86 -6.18
C PHE A 142 4.22 -0.34 -5.68
N THR A 143 4.88 -1.48 -5.52
CA THR A 143 4.25 -2.71 -5.05
C THR A 143 5.23 -3.63 -4.35
N ASP A 144 4.71 -4.48 -3.43
CA ASP A 144 5.50 -5.49 -2.74
C ASP A 144 5.62 -6.78 -3.57
N ALA A 145 6.70 -7.54 -3.36
CA ALA A 145 7.04 -8.74 -4.13
C ALA A 145 6.13 -9.96 -3.83
N ASP A 146 5.32 -9.89 -2.76
CA ASP A 146 4.35 -10.93 -2.37
C ASP A 146 2.91 -10.63 -2.82
N THR A 147 2.72 -9.60 -3.64
CA THR A 147 1.42 -9.16 -4.14
C THR A 147 1.06 -9.85 -5.45
N LYS A 148 -0.24 -10.12 -5.64
CA LYS A 148 -0.82 -10.70 -6.86
C LYS A 148 -1.92 -9.81 -7.40
N PHE A 149 -2.04 -9.77 -8.72
CA PHE A 149 -2.93 -8.86 -9.42
C PHE A 149 -3.83 -9.58 -10.41
N GLU A 150 -5.10 -9.16 -10.48
CA GLU A 150 -5.94 -9.46 -11.63
C GLU A 150 -5.47 -8.67 -12.86
N LYS A 151 -5.71 -9.21 -14.06
CA LYS A 151 -5.15 -8.71 -15.32
C LYS A 151 -5.55 -7.29 -15.73
N ASN A 152 -6.60 -6.74 -15.16
CA ASN A 152 -7.16 -5.42 -15.48
C ASN A 152 -6.82 -4.32 -14.46
N VAL A 153 -6.08 -4.64 -13.39
CA VAL A 153 -5.82 -3.70 -12.28
C VAL A 153 -5.11 -2.44 -12.74
N MET A 154 -4.03 -2.59 -13.52
CA MET A 154 -3.26 -1.43 -13.98
C MET A 154 -4.08 -0.52 -14.89
N GLU A 155 -4.85 -1.09 -15.80
CA GLU A 155 -5.74 -0.38 -16.72
C GLU A 155 -6.83 0.40 -15.97
N LEU A 156 -7.50 -0.23 -15.01
CA LEU A 156 -8.49 0.41 -14.15
C LEU A 156 -7.89 1.55 -13.33
N THR A 157 -6.68 1.34 -12.77
CA THR A 157 -6.00 2.34 -11.96
C THR A 157 -5.63 3.57 -12.77
N VAL A 158 -5.04 3.39 -13.95
CA VAL A 158 -4.67 4.49 -14.85
C VAL A 158 -5.93 5.24 -15.30
N SER A 159 -6.97 4.51 -15.73
CA SER A 159 -8.24 5.14 -16.14
C SER A 159 -8.86 5.97 -15.02
N HIS A 160 -8.86 5.46 -13.80
CA HIS A 160 -9.39 6.17 -12.64
C HIS A 160 -8.57 7.42 -12.33
N LEU A 161 -7.24 7.29 -12.27
CA LEU A 161 -6.33 8.38 -11.97
C LEU A 161 -6.49 9.54 -12.97
N LEU A 162 -6.54 9.24 -14.27
CA LEU A 162 -6.68 10.24 -15.31
C LEU A 162 -8.10 10.85 -15.34
N SER A 163 -9.14 10.03 -15.17
CA SER A 163 -10.53 10.52 -15.29
C SER A 163 -10.93 11.49 -14.19
N GLU A 164 -10.31 11.37 -13.01
CA GLU A 164 -10.56 12.26 -11.87
C GLU A 164 -9.41 13.26 -11.62
N SER A 165 -8.43 13.31 -12.53
CA SER A 165 -7.25 14.19 -12.39
C SER A 165 -6.58 14.03 -11.04
N LEU A 166 -6.33 12.77 -10.64
CA LEU A 166 -5.67 12.45 -9.37
C LEU A 166 -4.15 12.51 -9.53
N ASP A 167 -3.48 12.93 -8.49
CA ASP A 167 -2.02 12.85 -8.38
C ASP A 167 -1.55 11.49 -7.87
N ALA A 168 -2.36 10.84 -7.04
CA ALA A 168 -2.06 9.51 -6.53
C ALA A 168 -3.33 8.69 -6.24
N LEU A 169 -3.20 7.36 -6.37
CA LEU A 169 -4.24 6.41 -6.05
C LEU A 169 -3.64 5.20 -5.33
N THR A 170 -4.24 4.80 -4.21
CA THR A 170 -3.89 3.57 -3.50
C THR A 170 -5.07 2.63 -3.41
N VAL A 171 -4.80 1.34 -3.46
CA VAL A 171 -5.83 0.30 -3.45
C VAL A 171 -5.73 -0.54 -2.18
N ILE A 172 -6.85 -0.70 -1.48
CA ILE A 172 -6.96 -1.60 -0.32
C ILE A 172 -7.00 -3.04 -0.86
N PRO A 173 -5.98 -3.87 -0.60
CA PRO A 173 -5.93 -5.24 -1.09
C PRO A 173 -6.70 -6.20 -0.19
N ARG A 174 -6.89 -7.42 -0.67
CA ARG A 174 -7.22 -8.56 0.18
C ARG A 174 -5.96 -9.01 0.91
N LEU A 175 -5.93 -8.89 2.22
CA LEU A 175 -4.81 -9.37 3.03
C LEU A 175 -4.95 -10.84 3.35
N ARG A 176 -3.98 -11.64 2.92
CA ARG A 176 -3.90 -13.07 3.19
C ARG A 176 -3.04 -13.34 4.44
N CYS A 177 -3.60 -14.08 5.37
CA CYS A 177 -2.89 -14.55 6.56
C CYS A 177 -2.51 -16.02 6.38
N ILE A 178 -1.25 -16.38 6.65
CA ILE A 178 -0.76 -17.77 6.54
C ILE A 178 -1.07 -18.55 7.82
N ASP A 179 -0.83 -17.97 8.98
CA ASP A 179 -0.97 -18.65 10.27
C ASP A 179 -2.18 -18.17 11.10
N LYS A 180 -2.44 -18.89 12.22
CA LYS A 180 -3.57 -18.58 13.11
C LYS A 180 -3.38 -17.26 13.87
N ILE A 181 -2.14 -16.90 14.22
CA ILE A 181 -1.85 -15.70 15.00
C ILE A 181 -2.09 -14.47 14.15
N THR A 182 -1.58 -14.47 12.91
CA THR A 182 -1.82 -13.38 11.96
C THR A 182 -3.30 -13.20 11.65
N LYS A 183 -4.10 -14.29 11.60
CA LYS A 183 -5.57 -14.21 11.46
C LYS A 183 -6.28 -13.53 12.62
N ILE A 184 -5.73 -13.62 13.84
CA ILE A 184 -6.30 -12.97 15.02
C ILE A 184 -5.82 -11.51 15.11
N THR A 185 -4.56 -11.24 14.81
CA THR A 185 -3.97 -9.91 14.95
C THR A 185 -4.38 -8.94 13.83
N LEU A 186 -4.61 -9.45 12.61
CA LEU A 186 -5.02 -8.63 11.48
C LEU A 186 -6.29 -7.79 11.74
N PRO A 187 -7.40 -8.33 12.26
CA PRO A 187 -8.58 -7.52 12.57
C PRO A 187 -8.30 -6.40 13.57
N MET A 188 -7.44 -6.64 14.57
CA MET A 188 -7.07 -5.63 15.58
C MET A 188 -6.29 -4.47 14.92
N LEU A 189 -5.24 -4.80 14.16
CA LEU A 189 -4.46 -3.80 13.43
C LEU A 189 -5.30 -3.07 12.38
N SER A 190 -6.13 -3.81 11.64
CA SER A 190 -7.04 -3.25 10.65
C SER A 190 -8.00 -2.25 11.27
N THR A 191 -8.55 -2.55 12.47
CA THR A 191 -9.40 -1.61 13.21
C THR A 191 -8.66 -0.32 13.54
N PHE A 192 -7.43 -0.43 14.02
CA PHE A 192 -6.60 0.72 14.34
C PHE A 192 -6.27 1.57 13.10
N LEU A 193 -5.84 0.94 12.02
CA LEU A 193 -5.54 1.63 10.76
C LEU A 193 -6.78 2.30 10.16
N HIS A 194 -7.92 1.60 10.12
CA HIS A 194 -9.16 2.15 9.56
C HIS A 194 -9.76 3.28 10.40
N SER A 195 -9.49 3.33 11.71
CA SER A 195 -9.96 4.45 12.53
C SER A 195 -9.35 5.78 12.10
N ARG A 196 -8.09 5.77 11.69
CA ARG A 196 -7.32 6.96 11.29
C ARG A 196 -7.28 7.14 9.77
N TYR A 197 -6.93 6.06 9.04
CA TYR A 197 -6.63 6.08 7.60
C TYR A 197 -7.74 5.42 6.77
N SER A 198 -9.00 5.58 7.17
CA SER A 198 -10.10 5.07 6.37
C SER A 198 -10.20 5.80 5.02
N ALA A 199 -10.72 5.12 4.01
CA ALA A 199 -10.99 5.74 2.71
C ALA A 199 -11.86 7.01 2.82
N LEU A 200 -12.78 7.08 3.79
CA LEU A 200 -13.56 8.29 4.06
C LEU A 200 -12.71 9.47 4.54
N ASN A 201 -11.64 9.19 5.29
CA ASN A 201 -10.74 10.23 5.77
C ASN A 201 -9.76 10.65 4.68
N VAL A 202 -9.14 9.66 4.01
CA VAL A 202 -8.16 9.89 2.95
C VAL A 202 -8.77 10.62 1.75
N ASN A 203 -9.98 10.22 1.34
CA ASN A 203 -10.68 10.82 0.20
C ASN A 203 -11.34 12.17 0.53
N ASN A 204 -11.32 12.60 1.78
CA ASN A 204 -11.89 13.89 2.17
C ASN A 204 -10.88 15.01 1.88
N PRO A 205 -11.17 15.94 0.95
CA PRO A 205 -10.26 17.02 0.60
C PRO A 205 -10.03 18.04 1.74
N LYS A 206 -10.90 18.03 2.76
CA LYS A 206 -10.79 18.91 3.92
C LYS A 206 -9.92 18.34 5.03
N LYS A 207 -9.42 17.10 4.88
CA LYS A 207 -8.60 16.42 5.88
C LYS A 207 -7.17 16.23 5.34
N GLU A 208 -6.19 16.55 6.16
CA GLU A 208 -4.77 16.30 5.88
C GLU A 208 -4.37 14.86 6.24
N VAL A 209 -5.23 13.90 5.89
CA VAL A 209 -5.00 12.48 6.14
C VAL A 209 -4.68 11.80 4.82
N GLY A 210 -3.43 11.40 4.66
CA GLY A 210 -2.97 10.59 3.53
C GLY A 210 -2.39 9.27 4.01
N TYR A 211 -2.57 8.22 3.23
CA TYR A 211 -2.00 6.90 3.49
C TYR A 211 -1.94 6.10 2.19
N PHE A 212 -0.81 5.45 1.93
CA PHE A 212 -0.67 4.45 0.87
C PHE A 212 -0.61 3.06 1.46
N PHE A 213 -1.15 2.09 0.76
CA PHE A 213 -0.87 0.67 0.99
C PHE A 213 0.35 0.26 0.16
N GLY A 214 1.42 -0.18 0.80
CA GLY A 214 2.68 -0.56 0.14
C GLY A 214 2.54 -1.66 -0.90
N SER A 215 1.53 -2.52 -0.73
CA SER A 215 1.19 -3.54 -1.73
C SER A 215 0.71 -2.97 -3.07
N PHE A 216 0.14 -1.75 -3.09
CA PHE A 216 -0.27 -1.08 -4.33
C PHE A 216 -0.57 0.40 -4.15
N PHE A 217 0.30 1.24 -4.66
CA PHE A 217 -0.05 2.64 -4.89
C PHE A 217 0.58 3.16 -6.19
N MET A 218 -0.18 3.97 -6.91
CA MET A 218 0.27 4.66 -8.12
C MET A 218 0.29 6.16 -7.85
N ILE A 219 1.35 6.82 -8.31
CA ILE A 219 1.57 8.27 -8.12
C ILE A 219 2.15 8.86 -9.40
N THR A 220 1.78 10.10 -9.74
CA THR A 220 2.41 10.81 -10.85
C THR A 220 3.87 11.11 -10.53
N ARG A 221 4.74 11.03 -11.53
CA ARG A 221 6.16 11.37 -11.39
C ARG A 221 6.34 12.79 -10.86
N GLU A 222 5.55 13.73 -11.36
CA GLU A 222 5.60 15.14 -10.97
C GLU A 222 5.43 15.33 -9.45
N ILE A 223 4.37 14.76 -8.89
CA ILE A 223 4.13 14.84 -7.44
C ILE A 223 5.19 14.08 -6.67
N TYR A 224 5.59 12.88 -7.11
CA TYR A 224 6.59 12.08 -6.41
C TYR A 224 7.96 12.79 -6.32
N GLU A 225 8.39 13.45 -7.40
CA GLU A 225 9.60 14.28 -7.41
C GLU A 225 9.41 15.55 -6.56
N GLY A 226 8.26 16.19 -6.69
CA GLY A 226 7.91 17.41 -5.95
C GLY A 226 7.90 17.24 -4.43
N ILE A 227 7.49 16.08 -3.92
CA ILE A 227 7.51 15.79 -2.47
C ILE A 227 8.86 15.30 -1.95
N GLY A 228 9.86 15.09 -2.83
CA GLY A 228 11.22 14.71 -2.44
C GLY A 228 11.52 13.22 -2.50
N THR A 229 10.71 12.42 -3.22
CA THR A 229 10.92 10.99 -3.48
C THR A 229 10.99 10.13 -2.20
N HIS A 230 11.52 8.91 -2.28
CA HIS A 230 11.82 8.09 -1.09
C HIS A 230 12.95 8.67 -0.22
N GLU A 231 13.63 9.72 -0.69
CA GLU A 231 14.68 10.38 0.11
C GLU A 231 14.09 11.03 1.37
N ILE A 232 12.89 11.63 1.28
CA ILE A 232 12.24 12.29 2.41
C ILE A 232 11.80 11.30 3.50
N VAL A 233 11.55 10.05 3.12
CA VAL A 233 11.11 8.96 4.03
C VAL A 233 12.19 7.90 4.25
N LYS A 234 13.44 8.18 3.93
CA LYS A 234 14.55 7.20 3.90
C LYS A 234 14.76 6.42 5.20
N GLN A 235 14.33 6.95 6.35
CA GLN A 235 14.45 6.34 7.67
C GLN A 235 13.11 5.84 8.24
N GLU A 236 12.01 6.05 7.51
CA GLU A 236 10.69 5.61 7.97
C GLU A 236 10.55 4.09 7.79
N ILE A 237 9.97 3.43 8.80
CA ILE A 237 9.68 2.00 8.77
C ILE A 237 8.42 1.72 7.95
N VAL A 238 7.44 2.64 8.00
CA VAL A 238 6.19 2.59 7.24
C VAL A 238 6.25 3.72 6.21
N GLU A 239 7.12 3.55 5.23
CA GLU A 239 7.46 4.57 4.22
C GLU A 239 6.28 4.93 3.33
N ASP A 240 5.45 3.95 2.99
CA ASP A 240 4.25 4.10 2.18
C ASP A 240 3.22 5.00 2.87
N GLY A 241 2.94 4.73 4.15
CA GLY A 241 2.08 5.59 4.96
C GLY A 241 2.61 7.02 5.10
N ALA A 242 3.93 7.17 5.28
CA ALA A 242 4.58 8.48 5.37
C ALA A 242 4.51 9.24 4.04
N LEU A 243 4.79 8.57 2.90
CA LEU A 243 4.64 9.17 1.57
C LEU A 243 3.19 9.60 1.29
N GLY A 244 2.21 8.76 1.63
CA GLY A 244 0.80 9.10 1.47
C GLY A 244 0.41 10.33 2.28
N LYS A 245 0.92 10.47 3.51
CA LYS A 245 0.72 11.65 4.35
C LYS A 245 1.34 12.89 3.69
N ILE A 246 2.62 12.84 3.29
CA ILE A 246 3.33 13.95 2.67
C ILE A 246 2.66 14.37 1.36
N THR A 247 2.23 13.42 0.52
CA THR A 247 1.47 13.70 -0.69
C THR A 247 0.23 14.54 -0.41
N LYS A 248 -0.51 14.20 0.64
CA LYS A 248 -1.72 14.94 1.02
C LYS A 248 -1.40 16.32 1.59
N GLU A 249 -0.38 16.42 2.44
CA GLU A 249 0.07 17.68 3.07
C GLU A 249 0.65 18.66 2.04
N SER A 250 1.23 18.16 0.94
CA SER A 250 1.71 18.99 -0.19
C SER A 250 0.60 19.47 -1.12
N GLY A 251 -0.66 19.14 -0.84
CA GLY A 251 -1.80 19.53 -1.67
C GLY A 251 -2.15 18.54 -2.78
N GLY A 252 -1.47 17.40 -2.85
CA GLY A 252 -1.74 16.36 -3.86
C GLY A 252 -3.13 15.73 -3.69
N VAL A 253 -3.78 15.49 -4.83
CA VAL A 253 -5.11 14.85 -4.89
C VAL A 253 -4.96 13.35 -4.80
N LEU A 254 -5.04 12.83 -3.57
CA LEU A 254 -4.91 11.41 -3.27
C LEU A 254 -6.28 10.75 -3.11
N LYS A 255 -6.47 9.57 -3.71
CA LYS A 255 -7.65 8.72 -3.53
C LYS A 255 -7.29 7.32 -3.07
N MET A 256 -8.09 6.80 -2.15
CA MET A 256 -8.03 5.42 -1.66
C MET A 256 -9.29 4.69 -2.08
N VAL A 257 -9.13 3.55 -2.74
CA VAL A 257 -10.23 2.72 -3.25
C VAL A 257 -10.11 1.28 -2.77
N ARG A 258 -11.19 0.54 -2.86
CA ARG A 258 -11.24 -0.89 -2.53
C ARG A 258 -10.90 -1.73 -3.76
N GLY A 259 -10.13 -2.78 -3.56
CA GLY A 259 -9.76 -3.71 -4.64
C GLY A 259 -9.45 -5.12 -4.12
N GLU A 260 -10.12 -5.55 -3.05
CA GLU A 260 -9.86 -6.83 -2.38
C GLU A 260 -10.12 -8.05 -3.27
N HIS A 261 -10.88 -7.88 -4.35
CA HIS A 261 -11.13 -8.92 -5.36
C HIS A 261 -10.17 -8.83 -6.57
N LEU A 262 -9.38 -7.77 -6.64
CA LEU A 262 -8.45 -7.49 -7.73
C LEU A 262 -6.99 -7.64 -7.31
N ILE A 263 -6.68 -7.42 -6.04
CA ILE A 263 -5.33 -7.44 -5.50
C ILE A 263 -5.30 -8.29 -4.23
N GLU A 264 -4.40 -9.25 -4.18
CA GLU A 264 -4.11 -10.06 -3.00
C GLU A 264 -2.67 -9.80 -2.55
N ALA A 265 -2.47 -9.42 -1.30
CA ALA A 265 -1.17 -9.22 -0.68
C ALA A 265 -1.03 -10.07 0.58
N LEU A 266 0.19 -10.42 0.95
CA LEU A 266 0.47 -11.14 2.18
C LEU A 266 0.47 -10.15 3.36
N TYR A 267 -0.24 -10.47 4.45
CA TYR A 267 -0.23 -9.62 5.64
C TYR A 267 1.10 -9.75 6.41
N SER A 268 1.54 -10.98 6.63
CA SER A 268 2.81 -11.33 7.24
C SER A 268 3.09 -12.81 7.01
N ARG A 269 4.35 -13.19 6.89
CA ARG A 269 4.78 -14.59 6.71
C ARG A 269 4.65 -15.38 8.00
N SER A 270 4.88 -14.73 9.14
CA SER A 270 4.77 -15.35 10.45
C SER A 270 4.55 -14.33 11.56
N ALA A 271 4.04 -14.78 12.70
CA ALA A 271 3.95 -13.96 13.90
C ALA A 271 5.32 -13.44 14.37
N LYS A 272 6.41 -14.14 14.04
CA LYS A 272 7.79 -13.76 14.43
C LYS A 272 8.29 -12.54 13.61
N GLU A 273 7.82 -12.37 12.38
CA GLU A 273 8.18 -11.21 11.55
C GLU A 273 7.39 -9.95 11.89
N MET A 274 6.34 -10.09 12.69
CA MET A 274 5.54 -8.94 13.15
C MET A 274 6.20 -8.19 14.31
N TRP A 275 7.25 -8.74 14.92
CA TRP A 275 7.98 -8.20 16.07
C TRP A 275 9.47 -8.07 15.74
#